data_42a19166ac0acebdbe1c3b732604ed02
#
_entry.id   42a19166ac0acebdbe1c3b732604ed02
#
_cell.length_a   1.000
_cell.length_b   1.000
_cell.length_c   1.000
_cell.angle_alpha   90.00
_cell.angle_beta   90.00
_cell.angle_gamma   90.00
#
_symmetry.space_group_name_H-M   'P 1'
#
loop_
_entity.id
_entity.type
_entity.pdbx_description
1 polymer ?
#
loop_
_entity_poly.entity_id
_entity_poly.type
_entity_poly.pdbx_seq_one_letter_code
_entity_poly.pdbx_strand_id
1 'polypeptide(L)'
;MAPARGGAAGGHTFAGMPATTSGSATAALLEGFGRTPNLVDAALDGMSDGDLTRRVDPDANTIAWLVWHTARMQDGQITAAARALGRDDAEQVWTSAGFAERFHLPVADREVGYGMTSDQVAEIVAPADLLRDYHRAVQDATTTFLEGLDAADYDRVVDEHWDPPVTLLARLVSIEQDAVQHLGQAAYVRGVLTRT
;
A
#
# COMPACT_ATOMS: atom_id res chain seq x y z
N MET A 1 -29.37 -27.82 -33.59
CA MET A 1 -27.91 -28.00 -33.45
C MET A 1 -27.26 -26.64 -33.64
N ALA A 2 -26.97 -25.93 -32.55
CA ALA A 2 -26.39 -24.60 -32.57
C ALA A 2 -24.90 -24.70 -32.15
N PRO A 3 -23.96 -23.97 -32.75
CA PRO A 3 -22.54 -24.05 -32.42
C PRO A 3 -22.21 -23.28 -31.14
N ALA A 4 -21.41 -23.93 -30.29
CA ALA A 4 -20.86 -23.36 -29.09
C ALA A 4 -19.89 -22.20 -29.41
N ARG A 5 -20.07 -21.07 -28.77
CA ARG A 5 -19.11 -19.94 -28.81
C ARG A 5 -17.96 -20.25 -27.85
N GLY A 6 -16.79 -20.53 -28.40
CA GLY A 6 -15.56 -20.63 -27.64
C GLY A 6 -15.15 -19.24 -27.13
N GLY A 7 -15.17 -19.07 -25.80
CA GLY A 7 -14.55 -17.92 -25.14
C GLY A 7 -13.04 -18.10 -25.13
N ALA A 8 -12.30 -17.21 -25.78
CA ALA A 8 -10.85 -17.14 -25.69
C ALA A 8 -10.49 -16.65 -24.27
N ALA A 9 -9.90 -17.52 -23.46
CA ALA A 9 -9.23 -17.14 -22.24
C ALA A 9 -8.01 -16.29 -22.63
N GLY A 10 -8.06 -14.97 -22.34
CA GLY A 10 -6.91 -14.07 -22.48
C GLY A 10 -5.85 -14.50 -21.47
N GLY A 11 -4.83 -15.20 -21.95
CA GLY A 11 -3.65 -15.50 -21.16
C GLY A 11 -2.92 -14.18 -20.88
N HIS A 12 -2.86 -13.78 -19.60
CA HIS A 12 -1.94 -12.75 -19.16
C HIS A 12 -0.52 -13.30 -19.31
N THR A 13 0.13 -12.92 -20.39
CA THR A 13 1.57 -13.11 -20.55
C THR A 13 2.27 -12.19 -19.54
N PHE A 14 2.86 -12.79 -18.50
CA PHE A 14 3.87 -12.11 -17.69
C PHE A 14 5.01 -11.75 -18.65
N ALA A 15 5.10 -10.48 -19.02
CA ALA A 15 6.25 -9.97 -19.75
C ALA A 15 7.47 -10.26 -18.88
N GLY A 16 8.45 -11.01 -19.43
CA GLY A 16 9.62 -11.46 -18.71
C GLY A 16 10.38 -10.28 -18.11
N MET A 17 10.35 -10.15 -16.81
CA MET A 17 11.29 -9.33 -16.07
C MET A 17 12.67 -9.97 -16.20
N PRO A 18 13.75 -9.17 -16.33
CA PRO A 18 15.09 -9.72 -16.35
C PRO A 18 15.30 -10.51 -15.05
N ALA A 19 15.78 -11.75 -15.17
CA ALA A 19 16.11 -12.57 -14.03
C ALA A 19 17.20 -11.86 -13.20
N THR A 20 16.77 -11.25 -12.08
CA THR A 20 17.71 -10.66 -11.14
C THR A 20 18.44 -11.80 -10.43
N THR A 21 19.71 -11.92 -10.68
CA THR A 21 20.61 -12.99 -10.20
C THR A 21 21.03 -12.77 -8.75
N SER A 22 20.19 -12.32 -7.87
CA SER A 22 20.52 -12.37 -6.44
C SER A 22 19.30 -12.76 -5.64
N GLY A 23 19.33 -13.94 -5.06
CA GLY A 23 18.39 -14.42 -4.06
C GLY A 23 18.54 -13.68 -2.73
N SER A 24 18.67 -12.34 -2.76
CA SER A 24 18.75 -11.50 -1.58
C SER A 24 17.35 -11.12 -1.09
N ALA A 25 17.21 -10.92 0.22
CA ALA A 25 15.98 -10.41 0.82
C ALA A 25 15.55 -9.08 0.15
N THR A 26 16.51 -8.20 -0.16
CA THR A 26 16.28 -6.95 -0.88
C THR A 26 15.57 -7.17 -2.22
N ALA A 27 16.06 -8.12 -3.04
CA ALA A 27 15.45 -8.37 -4.36
C ALA A 27 14.01 -8.89 -4.24
N ALA A 28 13.74 -9.77 -3.27
CA ALA A 28 12.40 -10.29 -3.03
C ALA A 28 11.43 -9.18 -2.54
N LEU A 29 11.89 -8.32 -1.64
CA LEU A 29 11.09 -7.20 -1.14
C LEU A 29 10.85 -6.14 -2.21
N LEU A 30 11.86 -5.78 -3.00
CA LEU A 30 11.69 -4.87 -4.15
C LEU A 30 10.67 -5.40 -5.15
N GLU A 31 10.68 -6.72 -5.43
CA GLU A 31 9.68 -7.36 -6.28
C GLU A 31 8.28 -7.32 -5.65
N GLY A 32 8.15 -7.64 -4.35
CA GLY A 32 6.87 -7.62 -3.65
C GLY A 32 6.25 -6.22 -3.60
N PHE A 33 6.97 -5.25 -3.06
CA PHE A 33 6.53 -3.86 -3.01
C PHE A 33 6.30 -3.27 -4.41
N GLY A 34 7.13 -3.62 -5.40
CA GLY A 34 7.01 -3.14 -6.78
C GLY A 34 5.72 -3.54 -7.48
N ARG A 35 4.96 -4.50 -6.93
CA ARG A 35 3.65 -4.91 -7.47
C ARG A 35 2.49 -4.05 -6.95
N THR A 36 2.65 -3.39 -5.81
CA THR A 36 1.56 -2.66 -5.16
C THR A 36 1.02 -1.48 -5.98
N PRO A 37 1.83 -0.71 -6.76
CA PRO A 37 1.28 0.34 -7.62
C PRO A 37 0.27 -0.17 -8.64
N ASN A 38 0.51 -1.35 -9.22
CA ASN A 38 -0.42 -1.95 -10.18
C ASN A 38 -1.73 -2.38 -9.50
N LEU A 39 -1.69 -2.81 -8.25
CA LEU A 39 -2.88 -3.15 -7.47
C LEU A 39 -3.69 -1.90 -7.13
N VAL A 40 -3.02 -0.79 -6.79
CA VAL A 40 -3.65 0.53 -6.59
C VAL A 40 -4.31 1.01 -7.89
N ASP A 41 -3.58 0.98 -9.01
CA ASP A 41 -4.14 1.36 -10.31
C ASP A 41 -5.38 0.52 -10.64
N ALA A 42 -5.31 -0.81 -10.46
CA ALA A 42 -6.44 -1.71 -10.70
C ALA A 42 -7.65 -1.44 -9.77
N ALA A 43 -7.43 -0.99 -8.55
CA ALA A 43 -8.50 -0.62 -7.63
C ALA A 43 -9.18 0.71 -7.99
N LEU A 44 -8.42 1.67 -8.55
CA LEU A 44 -8.87 3.03 -8.81
C LEU A 44 -9.36 3.26 -10.25
N ASP A 45 -8.91 2.46 -11.23
CA ASP A 45 -9.19 2.68 -12.64
C ASP A 45 -10.69 2.64 -12.97
N GLY A 46 -11.18 3.73 -13.60
CA GLY A 46 -12.58 3.86 -14.02
C GLY A 46 -13.56 4.10 -12.88
N MET A 47 -13.09 4.29 -11.63
CA MET A 47 -13.93 4.65 -10.49
C MET A 47 -14.09 6.17 -10.44
N SER A 48 -15.32 6.64 -10.20
CA SER A 48 -15.58 8.04 -9.88
C SER A 48 -15.22 8.33 -8.42
N ASP A 49 -14.97 9.60 -8.08
CA ASP A 49 -14.71 10.00 -6.68
C ASP A 49 -15.86 9.58 -5.74
N GLY A 50 -17.12 9.61 -6.23
CA GLY A 50 -18.26 9.12 -5.48
C GLY A 50 -18.22 7.60 -5.23
N ASP A 51 -17.75 6.82 -6.21
CA ASP A 51 -17.62 5.37 -6.02
C ASP A 51 -16.51 5.00 -5.04
N LEU A 52 -15.43 5.80 -4.97
CA LEU A 52 -14.32 5.56 -4.05
C LEU A 52 -14.75 5.64 -2.59
N THR A 53 -15.83 6.35 -2.29
CA THR A 53 -16.39 6.52 -0.93
C THR A 53 -17.60 5.64 -0.65
N ARG A 54 -18.08 4.87 -1.64
CA ARG A 54 -19.18 3.92 -1.45
C ARG A 54 -18.74 2.71 -0.64
N ARG A 55 -19.68 2.16 0.12
CA ARG A 55 -19.49 0.95 0.93
C ARG A 55 -20.34 -0.20 0.42
N VAL A 56 -19.87 -1.41 0.59
CA VAL A 56 -20.66 -2.64 0.32
C VAL A 56 -21.66 -2.94 1.44
N ASP A 57 -21.39 -2.47 2.64
CA ASP A 57 -22.28 -2.46 3.81
C ASP A 57 -21.89 -1.30 4.74
N PRO A 58 -22.71 -0.95 5.77
CA PRO A 58 -22.48 0.21 6.63
C PRO A 58 -21.14 0.23 7.37
N ASP A 59 -20.58 -0.95 7.66
CA ASP A 59 -19.35 -1.08 8.44
C ASP A 59 -18.12 -1.37 7.57
N ALA A 60 -18.31 -1.57 6.25
CA ALA A 60 -17.22 -1.84 5.32
C ALA A 60 -16.32 -0.63 5.11
N ASN A 61 -15.03 -0.88 4.91
CA ASN A 61 -14.08 0.14 4.50
C ASN A 61 -14.34 0.57 3.05
N THR A 62 -14.09 1.85 2.75
CA THR A 62 -14.18 2.40 1.40
C THR A 62 -12.89 2.15 0.61
N ILE A 63 -12.95 2.21 -0.72
CA ILE A 63 -11.75 2.10 -1.58
C ILE A 63 -10.78 3.24 -1.25
N ALA A 64 -11.29 4.48 -1.06
CA ALA A 64 -10.45 5.63 -0.71
C ALA A 64 -9.69 5.39 0.59
N TRP A 65 -10.36 4.91 1.65
CA TRP A 65 -9.72 4.60 2.91
C TRP A 65 -8.69 3.48 2.76
N LEU A 66 -9.03 2.39 2.08
CA LEU A 66 -8.12 1.23 1.91
C LEU A 66 -6.82 1.62 1.22
N VAL A 67 -6.88 2.42 0.15
CA VAL A 67 -5.67 2.87 -0.56
C VAL A 67 -4.89 3.90 0.25
N TRP A 68 -5.57 4.87 0.88
CA TRP A 68 -4.93 5.86 1.74
C TRP A 68 -4.26 5.19 2.95
N HIS A 69 -4.96 4.30 3.65
CA HIS A 69 -4.45 3.56 4.81
C HIS A 69 -3.20 2.74 4.46
N THR A 70 -3.24 2.00 3.35
CA THR A 70 -2.08 1.24 2.85
C THR A 70 -0.86 2.14 2.69
N ALA A 71 -0.99 3.28 2.02
CA ALA A 71 0.12 4.22 1.83
C ALA A 71 0.58 4.84 3.16
N ARG A 72 -0.34 5.24 4.05
CA ARG A 72 -0.02 5.79 5.37
C ARG A 72 0.72 4.81 6.26
N MET A 73 0.28 3.54 6.28
CA MET A 73 0.94 2.48 7.06
C MET A 73 2.35 2.21 6.54
N GLN A 74 2.51 2.08 5.22
CA GLN A 74 3.82 1.88 4.61
C GLN A 74 4.76 3.06 4.91
N ASP A 75 4.33 4.30 4.67
CA ASP A 75 5.11 5.53 4.92
C ASP A 75 5.55 5.63 6.39
N GLY A 76 4.61 5.48 7.32
CA GLY A 76 4.88 5.55 8.75
C GLY A 76 5.85 4.47 9.24
N GLN A 77 5.65 3.23 8.83
CA GLN A 77 6.46 2.11 9.29
C GLN A 77 7.86 2.07 8.65
N ILE A 78 8.00 2.43 7.37
CA ILE A 78 9.31 2.57 6.70
C ILE A 78 10.12 3.69 7.36
N THR A 79 9.49 4.85 7.62
CA THR A 79 10.14 5.96 8.34
C THR A 79 10.58 5.55 9.74
N ALA A 80 9.73 4.85 10.49
CA ALA A 80 10.07 4.37 11.82
C ALA A 80 11.25 3.36 11.79
N ALA A 81 11.24 2.44 10.83
CA ALA A 81 12.33 1.49 10.63
C ALA A 81 13.64 2.21 10.27
N ALA A 82 13.60 3.21 9.39
CA ALA A 82 14.77 4.02 9.02
C ALA A 82 15.38 4.71 10.25
N ARG A 83 14.55 5.30 11.11
CA ARG A 83 15.00 5.92 12.37
C ARG A 83 15.60 4.90 13.34
N ALA A 84 14.99 3.74 13.48
CA ALA A 84 15.53 2.66 14.31
C ALA A 84 16.91 2.14 13.81
N LEU A 85 17.20 2.32 12.52
CA LEU A 85 18.52 2.05 11.95
C LEU A 85 19.51 3.23 12.10
N GLY A 86 19.13 4.32 12.76
CA GLY A 86 19.97 5.51 12.99
C GLY A 86 19.90 6.56 11.88
N ARG A 87 18.89 6.50 11.00
CA ARG A 87 18.59 7.56 10.03
C ARG A 87 17.62 8.56 10.67
N ASP A 88 18.10 9.36 11.61
CA ASP A 88 17.26 10.21 12.46
C ASP A 88 16.55 11.35 11.68
N ASP A 89 17.05 11.70 10.52
CA ASP A 89 16.49 12.69 9.59
C ASP A 89 15.40 12.13 8.67
N ALA A 90 15.08 10.83 8.78
CA ALA A 90 14.01 10.25 7.97
C ALA A 90 12.65 10.90 8.30
N GLU A 91 11.97 11.39 7.28
CA GLU A 91 10.64 12.01 7.36
C GLU A 91 9.62 11.22 6.55
N GLN A 92 8.37 11.27 7.00
CA GLN A 92 7.29 10.69 6.22
C GLN A 92 7.05 11.52 4.96
N VAL A 93 6.81 10.84 3.84
CA VAL A 93 6.39 11.44 2.57
C VAL A 93 5.11 12.26 2.75
N TRP A 94 4.22 11.81 3.66
CA TRP A 94 2.99 12.51 4.03
C TRP A 94 3.21 13.98 4.36
N THR A 95 4.21 14.28 5.16
CA THR A 95 4.53 15.65 5.60
C THR A 95 5.58 16.31 4.72
N SER A 96 6.68 15.60 4.40
CA SER A 96 7.82 16.19 3.68
C SER A 96 7.51 16.55 2.23
N ALA A 97 6.55 15.85 1.59
CA ALA A 97 6.13 16.13 0.22
C ALA A 97 4.76 16.85 0.14
N GLY A 98 4.25 17.37 1.26
CA GLY A 98 3.04 18.20 1.29
C GLY A 98 1.73 17.44 1.01
N PHE A 99 1.70 16.11 1.21
CA PHE A 99 0.46 15.36 1.01
C PHE A 99 -0.57 15.64 2.10
N ALA A 100 -0.17 15.93 3.33
CA ALA A 100 -1.07 16.31 4.41
C ALA A 100 -1.97 17.51 3.99
N GLU A 101 -1.36 18.54 3.44
CA GLU A 101 -2.06 19.73 2.96
C GLU A 101 -2.90 19.45 1.71
N ARG A 102 -2.39 18.63 0.78
CA ARG A 102 -3.12 18.28 -0.45
C ARG A 102 -4.36 17.45 -0.18
N PHE A 103 -4.29 16.52 0.76
CA PHE A 103 -5.43 15.69 1.16
C PHE A 103 -6.45 16.47 1.99
N HIS A 104 -6.00 17.41 2.81
CA HIS A 104 -6.84 18.25 3.66
C HIS A 104 -7.91 17.46 4.45
N LEU A 105 -7.52 16.30 4.98
CA LEU A 105 -8.42 15.42 5.74
C LEU A 105 -8.61 15.93 7.18
N PRO A 106 -9.76 15.69 7.81
CA PRO A 106 -10.03 16.08 9.20
C PRO A 106 -9.39 15.12 10.21
N VAL A 107 -8.14 14.68 9.94
CA VAL A 107 -7.38 13.75 10.78
C VAL A 107 -6.02 14.33 11.12
N ALA A 108 -5.45 13.91 12.25
CA ALA A 108 -4.11 14.35 12.62
C ALA A 108 -3.03 13.77 11.67
N ASP A 109 -1.92 14.48 11.45
CA ASP A 109 -0.83 14.03 10.57
C ASP A 109 -0.21 12.69 10.97
N ARG A 110 -0.30 12.33 12.24
CA ARG A 110 0.16 11.04 12.76
C ARG A 110 -0.81 9.89 12.50
N GLU A 111 -2.06 10.22 12.08
CA GLU A 111 -3.09 9.21 11.87
C GLU A 111 -2.76 8.36 10.63
N VAL A 112 -2.90 7.06 10.81
CA VAL A 112 -2.65 6.07 9.74
C VAL A 112 -3.87 5.21 9.45
N GLY A 113 -5.00 5.43 10.16
CA GLY A 113 -6.25 4.70 9.98
C GLY A 113 -6.44 3.49 10.89
N TYR A 114 -5.43 3.12 11.69
CA TYR A 114 -5.55 1.96 12.58
C TYR A 114 -6.59 2.21 13.68
N GLY A 115 -7.59 1.30 13.76
CA GLY A 115 -8.65 1.40 14.77
C GLY A 115 -9.69 2.50 14.54
N MET A 116 -9.75 3.10 13.36
CA MET A 116 -10.79 4.06 13.00
C MET A 116 -12.19 3.44 13.09
N THR A 117 -13.12 4.21 13.62
CA THR A 117 -14.54 3.87 13.59
C THR A 117 -15.09 3.99 12.16
N SER A 118 -16.28 3.42 11.92
CA SER A 118 -16.96 3.53 10.63
C SER A 118 -17.18 4.98 10.20
N ASP A 119 -17.51 5.88 11.14
CA ASP A 119 -17.67 7.31 10.85
C ASP A 119 -16.36 7.97 10.45
N GLN A 120 -15.26 7.65 11.13
CA GLN A 120 -13.93 8.16 10.79
C GLN A 120 -13.43 7.64 9.42
N VAL A 121 -13.73 6.38 9.07
CA VAL A 121 -13.46 5.84 7.74
C VAL A 121 -14.20 6.64 6.66
N ALA A 122 -15.43 7.11 6.93
CA ALA A 122 -16.20 7.93 6.00
C ALA A 122 -15.59 9.33 5.75
N GLU A 123 -14.77 9.82 6.67
CA GLU A 123 -14.09 11.12 6.54
C GLU A 123 -12.89 11.06 5.58
N ILE A 124 -12.41 9.86 5.22
CA ILE A 124 -11.30 9.70 4.29
C ILE A 124 -11.84 9.78 2.86
N VAL A 125 -11.85 11.00 2.34
CA VAL A 125 -12.33 11.34 0.99
C VAL A 125 -11.19 11.96 0.20
N ALA A 126 -10.85 11.35 -0.93
CA ALA A 126 -9.80 11.86 -1.80
C ALA A 126 -10.03 11.41 -3.24
N PRO A 127 -9.66 12.21 -4.26
CA PRO A 127 -9.74 11.82 -5.65
C PRO A 127 -8.71 10.73 -5.99
N ALA A 128 -9.04 9.91 -6.99
CA ALA A 128 -8.20 8.77 -7.42
C ALA A 128 -6.74 9.18 -7.70
N ASP A 129 -6.54 10.31 -8.38
CA ASP A 129 -5.20 10.76 -8.76
C ASP A 129 -4.35 11.14 -7.54
N LEU A 130 -4.95 11.76 -6.51
CA LEU A 130 -4.24 12.12 -5.29
C LEU A 130 -3.83 10.86 -4.49
N LEU A 131 -4.73 9.87 -4.41
CA LEU A 131 -4.44 8.57 -3.79
C LEU A 131 -3.28 7.86 -4.52
N ARG A 132 -3.31 7.87 -5.84
CA ARG A 132 -2.29 7.28 -6.70
C ARG A 132 -0.94 7.98 -6.56
N ASP A 133 -0.93 9.32 -6.58
CA ASP A 133 0.28 10.13 -6.43
C ASP A 133 0.97 9.85 -5.09
N TYR A 134 0.19 9.84 -4.00
CA TYR A 134 0.73 9.59 -2.67
C TYR A 134 1.32 8.17 -2.56
N HIS A 135 0.57 7.15 -2.99
CA HIS A 135 1.08 5.78 -2.96
C HIS A 135 2.37 5.62 -3.77
N ARG A 136 2.47 6.24 -4.96
CA ARG A 136 3.69 6.20 -5.78
C ARG A 136 4.87 6.88 -5.09
N ALA A 137 4.67 8.05 -4.50
CA ALA A 137 5.71 8.74 -3.75
C ALA A 137 6.22 7.92 -2.55
N VAL A 138 5.32 7.25 -1.82
CA VAL A 138 5.69 6.32 -0.73
C VAL A 138 6.44 5.10 -1.27
N GLN A 139 6.03 4.57 -2.42
CA GLN A 139 6.71 3.44 -3.08
C GLN A 139 8.13 3.79 -3.50
N ASP A 140 8.34 4.99 -4.06
CA ASP A 140 9.67 5.48 -4.46
C ASP A 140 10.58 5.63 -3.23
N ALA A 141 10.06 6.19 -2.13
CA ALA A 141 10.80 6.31 -0.87
C ALA A 141 11.13 4.92 -0.28
N THR A 142 10.19 3.97 -0.34
CA THR A 142 10.40 2.59 0.10
C THR A 142 11.49 1.89 -0.73
N THR A 143 11.45 2.06 -2.04
CA THR A 143 12.47 1.52 -2.96
C THR A 143 13.84 2.06 -2.62
N THR A 144 13.97 3.38 -2.45
CA THR A 144 15.22 4.02 -2.04
C THR A 144 15.73 3.51 -0.69
N PHE A 145 14.81 3.31 0.27
CA PHE A 145 15.16 2.74 1.57
C PHE A 145 15.73 1.32 1.45
N LEU A 146 15.05 0.45 0.68
CA LEU A 146 15.45 -0.95 0.49
C LEU A 146 16.77 -1.07 -0.26
N GLU A 147 17.01 -0.25 -1.28
CA GLU A 147 18.27 -0.23 -2.04
C GLU A 147 19.48 0.22 -1.21
N GLY A 148 19.23 0.99 -0.16
CA GLY A 148 20.26 1.44 0.78
C GLY A 148 20.50 0.53 1.99
N LEU A 149 19.96 -0.70 2.00
CA LEU A 149 20.15 -1.68 3.08
C LEU A 149 21.30 -2.64 2.78
N ASP A 150 22.07 -2.94 3.83
CA ASP A 150 23.04 -4.03 3.83
C ASP A 150 22.39 -5.33 4.35
N ALA A 151 23.00 -6.47 4.05
CA ALA A 151 22.48 -7.77 4.47
C ALA A 151 22.36 -7.90 5.99
N ALA A 152 23.23 -7.25 6.75
CA ALA A 152 23.20 -7.26 8.22
C ALA A 152 22.06 -6.41 8.81
N ASP A 153 21.51 -5.45 8.06
CA ASP A 153 20.42 -4.61 8.55
C ASP A 153 19.13 -5.40 8.79
N TYR A 154 18.90 -6.45 8.00
CA TYR A 154 17.67 -7.25 8.08
C TYR A 154 17.46 -7.96 9.41
N ASP A 155 18.55 -8.29 10.12
CA ASP A 155 18.51 -8.95 11.44
C ASP A 155 18.42 -7.94 12.60
N ARG A 156 18.56 -6.63 12.33
CA ARG A 156 18.49 -5.62 13.38
C ARG A 156 17.06 -5.51 13.92
N VAL A 157 16.95 -5.41 15.24
CA VAL A 157 15.68 -5.12 15.92
C VAL A 157 15.29 -3.67 15.66
N VAL A 158 14.07 -3.46 15.16
CA VAL A 158 13.49 -2.14 14.86
C VAL A 158 12.28 -1.82 15.74
N ASP A 159 11.78 -2.79 16.52
CA ASP A 159 10.68 -2.59 17.46
C ASP A 159 10.81 -3.58 18.63
N GLU A 160 11.07 -3.03 19.82
CA GLU A 160 11.25 -3.78 21.07
C GLU A 160 9.95 -3.96 21.87
N HIS A 161 8.81 -3.40 21.39
CA HIS A 161 7.54 -3.46 22.12
C HIS A 161 6.85 -4.83 22.02
N TRP A 162 7.40 -5.74 21.24
CA TRP A 162 6.87 -7.10 21.02
C TRP A 162 7.77 -8.17 21.62
N ASP A 163 7.19 -9.33 21.93
CA ASP A 163 7.91 -10.53 22.36
C ASP A 163 7.58 -11.69 21.39
N PRO A 164 8.52 -12.17 20.58
CA PRO A 164 9.89 -11.66 20.42
C PRO A 164 9.97 -10.27 19.78
N PRO A 165 11.07 -9.52 19.99
CA PRO A 165 11.30 -8.24 19.32
C PRO A 165 11.27 -8.36 17.79
N VAL A 166 10.78 -7.33 17.11
CA VAL A 166 10.58 -7.35 15.66
C VAL A 166 11.86 -6.93 14.94
N THR A 167 12.39 -7.81 14.09
CA THR A 167 13.50 -7.48 13.20
C THR A 167 13.05 -6.64 12.01
N LEU A 168 14.00 -5.98 11.33
CA LEU A 168 13.69 -5.23 10.12
C LEU A 168 13.04 -6.12 9.06
N LEU A 169 13.58 -7.34 8.83
CA LEU A 169 12.98 -8.25 7.84
C LEU A 169 11.53 -8.57 8.18
N ALA A 170 11.24 -8.90 9.44
CA ALA A 170 9.88 -9.20 9.87
C ALA A 170 8.94 -7.98 9.69
N ARG A 171 9.44 -6.78 9.98
CA ARG A 171 8.70 -5.54 9.77
C ARG A 171 8.39 -5.30 8.30
N LEU A 172 9.37 -5.45 7.41
CA LEU A 172 9.19 -5.24 5.97
C LEU A 172 8.20 -6.23 5.36
N VAL A 173 8.29 -7.50 5.73
CA VAL A 173 7.31 -8.52 5.31
C VAL A 173 5.91 -8.19 5.83
N SER A 174 5.79 -7.72 7.08
CA SER A 174 4.49 -7.31 7.64
C SER A 174 3.86 -6.14 6.88
N ILE A 175 4.65 -5.12 6.50
CA ILE A 175 4.18 -3.97 5.73
C ILE A 175 3.69 -4.43 4.34
N GLU A 176 4.46 -5.27 3.66
CA GLU A 176 4.11 -5.76 2.32
C GLU A 176 2.82 -6.59 2.36
N GLN A 177 2.69 -7.48 3.34
CA GLN A 177 1.49 -8.30 3.50
C GLN A 177 0.25 -7.48 3.84
N ASP A 178 0.38 -6.48 4.71
CA ASP A 178 -0.71 -5.55 5.04
C ASP A 178 -1.18 -4.82 3.78
N ALA A 179 -0.26 -4.29 2.99
CA ALA A 179 -0.56 -3.61 1.74
C ALA A 179 -1.32 -4.52 0.76
N VAL A 180 -0.85 -5.75 0.53
CA VAL A 180 -1.50 -6.69 -0.40
C VAL A 180 -2.89 -7.10 0.09
N GLN A 181 -3.09 -7.29 1.40
CA GLN A 181 -4.40 -7.62 1.97
C GLN A 181 -5.40 -6.48 1.76
N HIS A 182 -5.04 -5.25 2.07
CA HIS A 182 -5.93 -4.09 1.91
C HIS A 182 -6.20 -3.75 0.45
N LEU A 183 -5.22 -3.86 -0.43
CA LEU A 183 -5.43 -3.68 -1.87
C LEU A 183 -6.29 -4.81 -2.47
N GLY A 184 -6.19 -6.03 -1.95
CA GLY A 184 -7.11 -7.13 -2.27
C GLY A 184 -8.55 -6.85 -1.84
N GLN A 185 -8.74 -6.24 -0.66
CA GLN A 185 -10.05 -5.76 -0.20
C GLN A 185 -10.59 -4.65 -1.12
N ALA A 186 -9.76 -3.67 -1.49
CA ALA A 186 -10.15 -2.60 -2.42
C ALA A 186 -10.60 -3.15 -3.77
N ALA A 187 -9.87 -4.13 -4.32
CA ALA A 187 -10.24 -4.80 -5.57
C ALA A 187 -11.57 -5.57 -5.43
N TYR A 188 -11.81 -6.21 -4.29
CA TYR A 188 -13.08 -6.88 -4.00
C TYR A 188 -14.25 -5.88 -3.95
N VAL A 189 -14.11 -4.80 -3.17
CA VAL A 189 -15.13 -3.73 -3.05
C VAL A 189 -15.43 -3.16 -4.45
N ARG A 190 -14.41 -2.80 -5.22
CA ARG A 190 -14.57 -2.36 -6.61
C ARG A 190 -15.38 -3.36 -7.43
N GLY A 191 -15.00 -4.64 -7.37
CA GLY A 191 -15.70 -5.70 -8.11
C GLY A 191 -17.17 -5.85 -7.72
N VAL A 192 -17.56 -5.56 -6.48
CA VAL A 192 -18.96 -5.52 -6.04
C VAL A 192 -19.66 -4.28 -6.62
N LEU A 193 -19.06 -3.10 -6.43
CA LEU A 193 -19.67 -1.81 -6.83
C LEU A 193 -19.86 -1.66 -8.35
N THR A 194 -19.00 -2.28 -9.17
CA THR A 194 -19.10 -2.20 -10.63
C THR A 194 -20.10 -3.18 -11.24
N ARG A 195 -20.68 -4.10 -10.44
CA ARG A 195 -21.73 -5.04 -10.89
C ARG A 195 -23.13 -4.65 -10.47
N THR A 196 -23.25 -3.64 -9.60
CA THR A 196 -24.52 -3.08 -9.10
C THR A 196 -24.85 -1.79 -9.81
#